data_d36d75eaabd9855dad2512079d46b650
#
_entry.id   d36d75eaabd9855dad2512079d46b650
#
_cell.length_a   1.000
_cell.length_b   1.000
_cell.length_c   1.000
_cell.angle_alpha   90.00
_cell.angle_beta   90.00
_cell.angle_gamma   90.00
#
_symmetry.space_group_name_H-M   'P 1'
#
loop_
_entity.id
_entity.type
_entity.pdbx_description
1 polymer ?
#
loop_
_entity_poly.entity_id
_entity_poly.type
_entity_poly.pdbx_seq_one_letter_code
_entity_poly.pdbx_strand_id
1 'polypeptide(L)'
;MIGSKPNAAHFLLVPELAFSPPNEAIIHALLSNGYRVHLYSPEPLPDVSAYGPDVSCRPVRYGLRWLVRNAFSGRWRQYQIFSGTAEEPFATVGTLALLQRRPLFLLVDEIKSGSYYGNDPEYLKRLHRWAMRRASFCIVNDESRIGLLLNYAGISDASRISVYPGCFREPPKPLERAALRRRWGISDGALVLGVSGGFNETAGAGWLLEAFCKNPDLYLVVQAVNLPRFSRLLIGHMQGRERLYLEPDRIGWLEAWATAPAMDIGLAIYLNKAPQFQNMGISSNRLCMFLAMGVPVIASRQPSFRFIEDYDCGVLVSDVREFTAAIEQIGARLPAMRKNALRCAREYIRAPERAAELQQRIGGLMG
;
A
#
# COMPACT_ATOMS: atom_id res chain seq x y z
N MET A 1 21.68 -18.75 -30.53
CA MET A 1 22.23 -18.16 -29.28
C MET A 1 21.04 -17.64 -28.48
N ILE A 2 20.72 -18.29 -27.36
CA ILE A 2 19.69 -17.78 -26.44
C ILE A 2 20.31 -16.56 -25.77
N GLY A 3 19.92 -15.36 -26.21
CA GLY A 3 20.41 -14.10 -25.62
C GLY A 3 20.13 -14.07 -24.11
N SER A 4 21.10 -13.63 -23.32
CA SER A 4 20.89 -13.47 -21.87
C SER A 4 19.75 -12.46 -21.63
N LYS A 5 18.83 -12.80 -20.71
CA LYS A 5 17.74 -11.89 -20.32
C LYS A 5 18.30 -10.53 -19.89
N PRO A 6 17.68 -9.42 -20.31
CA PRO A 6 18.07 -8.09 -19.85
C PRO A 6 17.86 -7.95 -18.33
N ASN A 7 18.66 -7.11 -17.68
CA ASN A 7 18.54 -6.89 -16.24
C ASN A 7 17.79 -5.60 -15.94
N ALA A 8 16.91 -5.65 -14.93
CA ALA A 8 16.27 -4.50 -14.30
C ALA A 8 16.79 -4.31 -12.88
N ALA A 9 17.00 -3.06 -12.47
CA ALA A 9 17.34 -2.69 -11.09
C ALA A 9 16.15 -1.98 -10.45
N HIS A 10 15.59 -2.54 -9.37
CA HIS A 10 14.50 -1.97 -8.61
C HIS A 10 14.92 -1.70 -7.16
N PHE A 11 14.79 -0.46 -6.71
CA PHE A 11 15.26 0.01 -5.42
C PHE A 11 14.11 0.19 -4.43
N LEU A 12 14.23 -0.43 -3.26
CA LEU A 12 13.22 -0.43 -2.20
C LEU A 12 13.71 0.38 -1.00
N LEU A 13 12.85 1.18 -0.39
CA LEU A 13 13.17 1.92 0.83
C LEU A 13 13.42 0.99 2.02
N VAL A 14 12.56 -0.01 2.19
CA VAL A 14 12.65 -1.04 3.25
C VAL A 14 12.34 -2.42 2.67
N PRO A 15 12.87 -3.49 3.32
CA PRO A 15 12.73 -4.86 2.80
C PRO A 15 11.30 -5.32 2.55
N GLU A 16 10.41 -4.94 3.44
CA GLU A 16 9.01 -5.38 3.41
C GLU A 16 8.24 -4.87 2.19
N LEU A 17 8.69 -3.79 1.58
CA LEU A 17 8.08 -3.26 0.36
C LEU A 17 8.22 -4.22 -0.83
N ALA A 18 9.16 -5.18 -0.79
CA ALA A 18 9.25 -6.22 -1.83
C ALA A 18 7.93 -6.98 -2.04
N PHE A 19 7.10 -7.07 -1.00
CA PHE A 19 5.83 -7.81 -1.01
C PHE A 19 4.61 -6.89 -0.93
N SER A 20 4.77 -5.58 -1.02
CA SER A 20 3.62 -4.68 -1.10
C SER A 20 2.94 -4.80 -2.46
N PRO A 21 1.61 -4.64 -2.54
CA PRO A 21 0.87 -4.84 -3.78
C PRO A 21 1.42 -4.08 -5.00
N PRO A 22 1.80 -2.78 -4.91
CA PRO A 22 2.34 -2.08 -6.07
C PRO A 22 3.74 -2.57 -6.49
N ASN A 23 4.60 -2.97 -5.55
CA ASN A 23 5.92 -3.50 -5.90
C ASN A 23 5.84 -4.92 -6.47
N GLU A 24 4.93 -5.74 -5.97
CA GLU A 24 4.62 -7.05 -6.55
C GLU A 24 4.22 -6.89 -8.01
N ALA A 25 3.33 -5.95 -8.32
CA ALA A 25 2.92 -5.66 -9.70
C ALA A 25 4.09 -5.18 -10.57
N ILE A 26 4.97 -4.32 -10.06
CA ILE A 26 6.17 -3.87 -10.77
C ILE A 26 7.11 -5.05 -11.06
N ILE A 27 7.38 -5.90 -10.06
CA ILE A 27 8.25 -7.07 -10.22
C ILE A 27 7.67 -8.01 -11.29
N HIS A 28 6.38 -8.33 -11.22
CA HIS A 28 5.72 -9.16 -12.22
C HIS A 28 5.71 -8.52 -13.62
N ALA A 29 5.48 -7.21 -13.72
CA ALA A 29 5.53 -6.51 -14.99
C ALA A 29 6.93 -6.56 -15.64
N LEU A 30 8.00 -6.42 -14.85
CA LEU A 30 9.37 -6.56 -15.30
C LEU A 30 9.67 -8.00 -15.76
N LEU A 31 9.29 -9.01 -14.97
CA LEU A 31 9.45 -10.43 -15.32
C LEU A 31 8.71 -10.79 -16.61
N SER A 32 7.45 -10.32 -16.75
CA SER A 32 6.62 -10.55 -17.94
C SER A 32 7.19 -9.89 -19.22
N ASN A 33 7.96 -8.82 -19.06
CA ASN A 33 8.73 -8.19 -20.14
C ASN A 33 10.11 -8.83 -20.36
N GLY A 34 10.37 -10.00 -19.76
CA GLY A 34 11.58 -10.79 -20.00
C GLY A 34 12.80 -10.33 -19.21
N TYR A 35 12.67 -9.42 -18.26
CA TYR A 35 13.80 -8.99 -17.43
C TYR A 35 14.16 -10.01 -16.34
N ARG A 36 15.44 -10.05 -15.99
CA ARG A 36 15.90 -10.52 -14.69
C ARG A 36 15.89 -9.33 -13.73
N VAL A 37 15.26 -9.48 -12.57
CA VAL A 37 15.03 -8.38 -11.60
C VAL A 37 16.01 -8.48 -10.44
N HIS A 38 16.78 -7.42 -10.23
CA HIS A 38 17.63 -7.28 -9.06
C HIS A 38 17.01 -6.22 -8.15
N LEU A 39 16.46 -6.66 -7.02
CA LEU A 39 15.97 -5.79 -5.96
C LEU A 39 17.15 -5.26 -5.16
N TYR A 40 17.16 -3.96 -4.91
CA TYR A 40 18.13 -3.33 -4.01
C TYR A 40 17.40 -2.86 -2.76
N SER A 41 17.75 -3.44 -1.62
CA SER A 41 17.10 -3.19 -0.33
C SER A 41 18.12 -2.97 0.78
N PRO A 42 17.82 -2.15 1.81
CA PRO A 42 18.57 -2.20 3.06
C PRO A 42 18.52 -3.59 3.69
N GLU A 43 19.49 -3.88 4.57
CA GLU A 43 19.49 -5.10 5.36
C GLU A 43 18.50 -5.01 6.56
N PRO A 44 17.90 -6.16 6.97
CA PRO A 44 18.06 -7.52 6.43
C PRO A 44 17.40 -7.69 5.07
N LEU A 45 18.00 -8.49 4.17
CA LEU A 45 17.43 -8.68 2.83
C LEU A 45 16.15 -9.51 2.89
N PRO A 46 15.10 -9.17 2.10
CA PRO A 46 13.90 -9.98 2.01
C PRO A 46 14.18 -11.31 1.31
N ASP A 47 13.52 -12.39 1.74
CA ASP A 47 13.50 -13.64 0.98
C ASP A 47 12.55 -13.51 -0.20
N VAL A 48 13.11 -13.40 -1.40
CA VAL A 48 12.37 -13.19 -2.65
C VAL A 48 12.22 -14.48 -3.47
N SER A 49 12.47 -15.63 -2.88
CA SER A 49 12.40 -16.95 -3.54
C SER A 49 11.01 -17.23 -4.16
N ALA A 50 9.95 -16.69 -3.59
CA ALA A 50 8.59 -16.80 -4.10
C ALA A 50 8.42 -16.21 -5.52
N TYR A 51 9.27 -15.27 -5.94
CA TYR A 51 9.26 -14.70 -7.30
C TYR A 51 10.00 -15.56 -8.33
N GLY A 52 10.66 -16.63 -7.89
CA GLY A 52 11.43 -17.53 -8.77
C GLY A 52 12.88 -17.10 -9.05
N PRO A 53 13.60 -17.85 -9.89
CA PRO A 53 15.05 -17.72 -10.04
C PRO A 53 15.50 -16.43 -10.76
N ASP A 54 14.61 -15.76 -11.45
CA ASP A 54 14.92 -14.50 -12.16
C ASP A 54 14.83 -13.25 -11.25
N VAL A 55 14.51 -13.42 -9.97
CA VAL A 55 14.53 -12.35 -8.97
C VAL A 55 15.60 -12.61 -7.93
N SER A 56 16.40 -11.60 -7.63
CA SER A 56 17.40 -11.65 -6.57
C SER A 56 17.44 -10.35 -5.79
N CYS A 57 17.84 -10.40 -4.53
CA CYS A 57 17.99 -9.22 -3.69
C CYS A 57 19.47 -8.92 -3.42
N ARG A 58 19.83 -7.63 -3.35
CA ARG A 58 21.18 -7.13 -3.12
C ARG A 58 21.15 -6.00 -2.09
N PRO A 59 22.15 -5.89 -1.21
CA PRO A 59 22.18 -4.85 -0.21
C PRO A 59 22.46 -3.47 -0.83
N VAL A 60 21.77 -2.47 -0.29
CA VAL A 60 22.02 -1.06 -0.59
C VAL A 60 22.00 -0.25 0.71
N ARG A 61 22.82 0.81 0.76
CA ARG A 61 22.74 1.84 1.79
C ARG A 61 22.47 3.17 1.11
N TYR A 62 21.35 3.79 1.40
CA TYR A 62 21.04 5.09 0.83
C TYR A 62 21.92 6.18 1.45
N GLY A 63 22.29 7.17 0.65
CA GLY A 63 23.07 8.30 1.07
C GLY A 63 24.21 8.65 0.10
N LEU A 64 24.70 9.89 0.21
CA LEU A 64 25.67 10.45 -0.69
C LEU A 64 26.99 9.65 -0.74
N ARG A 65 27.48 9.19 0.41
CA ARG A 65 28.73 8.42 0.49
C ARG A 65 28.65 7.11 -0.31
N TRP A 66 27.52 6.40 -0.19
CA TRP A 66 27.31 5.17 -0.94
C TRP A 66 27.20 5.47 -2.43
N LEU A 67 26.44 6.49 -2.80
CA LEU A 67 26.25 6.91 -4.19
C LEU A 67 27.59 7.25 -4.85
N VAL A 68 28.41 8.11 -4.24
CA VAL A 68 29.73 8.50 -4.79
C VAL A 68 30.65 7.29 -5.00
N ARG A 69 30.68 6.36 -4.03
CA ARG A 69 31.50 5.14 -4.14
C ARG A 69 31.05 4.18 -5.23
N ASN A 70 29.77 4.18 -5.53
CA ASN A 70 29.17 3.16 -6.38
C ASN A 70 28.69 3.66 -7.75
N ALA A 71 28.39 4.94 -7.92
CA ALA A 71 27.79 5.50 -9.12
C ALA A 71 28.59 5.23 -10.40
N PHE A 72 29.92 5.26 -10.32
CA PHE A 72 30.82 5.03 -11.46
C PHE A 72 31.26 3.58 -11.60
N SER A 73 30.76 2.68 -10.79
CA SER A 73 31.06 1.24 -10.91
C SER A 73 30.54 0.68 -12.22
N GLY A 74 31.37 -0.05 -12.94
CA GLY A 74 30.99 -0.72 -14.20
C GLY A 74 29.83 -1.72 -14.04
N ARG A 75 29.52 -2.16 -12.81
CA ARG A 75 28.44 -3.10 -12.52
C ARG A 75 27.05 -2.58 -12.95
N TRP A 76 26.84 -1.27 -13.06
CA TRP A 76 25.56 -0.68 -13.44
C TRP A 76 25.27 -0.75 -14.94
N ARG A 77 26.30 -0.96 -15.76
CA ARG A 77 26.18 -1.07 -17.23
C ARG A 77 25.32 -2.26 -17.68
N GLN A 78 25.19 -3.27 -16.82
CA GLN A 78 24.39 -4.47 -17.10
C GLN A 78 22.87 -4.21 -17.09
N TYR A 79 22.41 -3.09 -16.50
CA TYR A 79 21.00 -2.79 -16.35
C TYR A 79 20.46 -1.99 -17.54
N GLN A 80 19.34 -2.41 -18.09
CA GLN A 80 18.64 -1.75 -19.18
C GLN A 80 17.58 -0.79 -18.67
N ILE A 81 17.08 -0.98 -17.42
CA ILE A 81 16.04 -0.14 -16.81
C ILE A 81 16.30 0.00 -15.31
N PHE A 82 15.93 1.15 -14.78
CA PHE A 82 16.00 1.47 -13.36
C PHE A 82 14.63 1.88 -12.83
N SER A 83 14.34 1.47 -11.61
CA SER A 83 13.13 1.88 -10.91
C SER A 83 13.34 1.95 -9.40
N GLY A 84 12.47 2.68 -8.71
CA GLY A 84 12.54 2.81 -7.26
C GLY A 84 11.19 3.10 -6.63
N THR A 85 11.05 2.70 -5.37
CA THR A 85 9.86 2.91 -4.56
C THR A 85 10.21 3.77 -3.36
N ALA A 86 9.34 4.72 -3.03
CA ALA A 86 9.51 5.74 -2.02
C ALA A 86 10.64 6.74 -2.31
N GLU A 87 10.67 7.85 -1.60
CA GLU A 87 11.47 9.00 -2.01
C GLU A 87 12.99 8.85 -1.79
N GLU A 88 13.43 8.23 -0.68
CA GLU A 88 14.86 8.12 -0.38
C GLU A 88 15.68 7.41 -1.48
N PRO A 89 15.21 6.30 -2.08
CA PRO A 89 15.83 5.70 -3.24
C PRO A 89 15.91 6.60 -4.47
N PHE A 90 15.00 7.57 -4.64
CA PHE A 90 14.83 8.31 -5.90
C PHE A 90 16.08 9.09 -6.32
N ALA A 91 16.77 9.75 -5.38
CA ALA A 91 18.00 10.46 -5.69
C ALA A 91 19.10 9.49 -6.18
N THR A 92 19.20 8.33 -5.53
CA THR A 92 20.17 7.29 -5.88
C THR A 92 19.87 6.69 -7.24
N VAL A 93 18.65 6.19 -7.44
CA VAL A 93 18.27 5.50 -8.68
C VAL A 93 18.21 6.46 -9.87
N GLY A 94 17.76 7.70 -9.67
CA GLY A 94 17.75 8.75 -10.69
C GLY A 94 19.16 9.11 -11.18
N THR A 95 20.13 9.18 -10.24
CA THR A 95 21.53 9.42 -10.59
C THR A 95 22.12 8.26 -11.37
N LEU A 96 21.88 7.01 -10.95
CA LEU A 96 22.35 5.82 -11.65
C LEU A 96 21.77 5.72 -13.06
N ALA A 97 20.46 5.90 -13.22
CA ALA A 97 19.80 5.89 -14.51
C ALA A 97 20.36 6.96 -15.46
N LEU A 98 20.59 8.17 -14.95
CA LEU A 98 21.20 9.26 -15.73
C LEU A 98 22.61 8.91 -16.22
N LEU A 99 23.48 8.45 -15.32
CA LEU A 99 24.88 8.11 -15.65
C LEU A 99 24.97 6.95 -16.64
N GLN A 100 24.04 6.01 -16.56
CA GLN A 100 23.96 4.88 -17.48
C GLN A 100 23.15 5.19 -18.76
N ARG A 101 22.53 6.38 -18.86
CA ARG A 101 21.64 6.78 -19.97
C ARG A 101 20.52 5.73 -20.20
N ARG A 102 19.89 5.29 -19.12
CA ARG A 102 18.85 4.25 -19.14
C ARG A 102 17.49 4.82 -18.68
N PRO A 103 16.39 4.23 -19.13
CA PRO A 103 15.05 4.55 -18.67
C PRO A 103 14.92 4.43 -17.15
N LEU A 104 14.13 5.33 -16.58
CA LEU A 104 13.77 5.37 -15.15
C LEU A 104 12.27 5.46 -15.01
N PHE A 105 11.67 4.66 -14.11
CA PHE A 105 10.33 4.91 -13.63
C PHE A 105 10.28 4.82 -12.09
N LEU A 106 9.33 5.50 -11.46
CA LEU A 106 9.28 5.65 -10.01
C LEU A 106 7.89 5.36 -9.47
N LEU A 107 7.80 4.57 -8.40
CA LEU A 107 6.57 4.41 -7.62
C LEU A 107 6.55 5.47 -6.51
N VAL A 108 5.63 6.42 -6.61
CA VAL A 108 5.43 7.52 -5.67
C VAL A 108 4.21 7.19 -4.81
N ASP A 109 4.41 6.34 -3.83
CA ASP A 109 3.38 5.91 -2.87
C ASP A 109 3.03 6.99 -1.85
N GLU A 110 3.99 7.87 -1.51
CA GLU A 110 3.79 9.05 -0.67
C GLU A 110 4.24 10.33 -1.38
N ILE A 111 3.38 11.37 -1.34
CA ILE A 111 3.69 12.68 -1.87
C ILE A 111 3.91 13.62 -0.70
N LYS A 112 5.18 13.92 -0.40
CA LYS A 112 5.59 14.72 0.75
C LYS A 112 5.31 16.22 0.55
N SER A 113 4.07 16.55 0.23
CA SER A 113 3.60 17.93 0.13
C SER A 113 2.99 18.40 1.45
N GLY A 114 3.31 19.61 1.88
CA GLY A 114 2.75 20.24 3.08
C GLY A 114 3.55 20.03 4.37
N SER A 115 3.01 20.54 5.48
CA SER A 115 3.69 20.62 6.79
C SER A 115 3.89 19.26 7.48
N TYR A 116 3.16 18.23 7.09
CA TYR A 116 3.29 16.90 7.70
C TYR A 116 4.70 16.31 7.56
N TYR A 117 5.38 16.61 6.47
CA TYR A 117 6.76 16.21 6.19
C TYR A 117 7.76 17.37 6.34
N GLY A 118 7.45 18.33 7.21
CA GLY A 118 8.25 19.55 7.39
C GLY A 118 9.70 19.35 7.79
N ASN A 119 10.04 18.18 8.33
CA ASN A 119 11.38 17.88 8.85
C ASN A 119 12.37 17.37 7.78
N ASP A 120 11.91 17.04 6.58
CA ASP A 120 12.82 16.63 5.52
C ASP A 120 13.59 17.84 4.98
N PRO A 121 14.94 17.80 4.92
CA PRO A 121 15.73 18.87 4.39
C PRO A 121 15.33 19.25 2.96
N GLU A 122 15.21 20.55 2.64
CA GLU A 122 14.73 21.00 1.33
C GLU A 122 15.62 20.51 0.17
N TYR A 123 16.91 20.30 0.40
CA TYR A 123 17.79 19.74 -0.63
C TYR A 123 17.40 18.31 -1.03
N LEU A 124 16.92 17.48 -0.08
CA LEU A 124 16.41 16.13 -0.39
C LEU A 124 15.14 16.23 -1.20
N LYS A 125 14.18 17.08 -0.81
CA LYS A 125 12.95 17.31 -1.60
C LYS A 125 13.25 17.76 -3.03
N ARG A 126 14.30 18.61 -3.22
CA ARG A 126 14.74 19.03 -4.56
C ARG A 126 15.29 17.86 -5.37
N LEU A 127 16.08 16.98 -4.76
CA LEU A 127 16.62 15.77 -5.42
C LEU A 127 15.51 14.79 -5.80
N HIS A 128 14.52 14.58 -4.94
CA HIS A 128 13.37 13.74 -5.25
C HIS A 128 12.57 14.30 -6.43
N ARG A 129 12.21 15.58 -6.41
CA ARG A 129 11.52 16.26 -7.52
C ARG A 129 12.34 16.21 -8.82
N TRP A 130 13.66 16.36 -8.71
CA TRP A 130 14.54 16.22 -9.85
C TRP A 130 14.48 14.81 -10.47
N ALA A 131 14.52 13.75 -9.66
CA ALA A 131 14.40 12.37 -10.15
C ALA A 131 13.02 12.12 -10.81
N MET A 132 11.92 12.59 -10.18
CA MET A 132 10.57 12.48 -10.75
C MET A 132 10.44 13.17 -12.11
N ARG A 133 11.02 14.37 -12.28
CA ARG A 133 11.03 15.07 -13.58
C ARG A 133 11.81 14.34 -14.66
N ARG A 134 12.79 13.54 -14.30
CA ARG A 134 13.62 12.76 -15.24
C ARG A 134 13.07 11.37 -15.51
N ALA A 135 12.21 10.85 -14.67
CA ALA A 135 11.58 9.55 -14.89
C ALA A 135 10.81 9.54 -16.21
N SER A 136 10.86 8.46 -16.95
CA SER A 136 10.04 8.24 -18.14
C SER A 136 8.57 8.31 -17.78
N PHE A 137 8.20 7.75 -16.62
CA PHE A 137 6.90 7.93 -15.98
C PHE A 137 7.00 7.72 -14.46
N CYS A 138 6.01 8.25 -13.74
CA CYS A 138 5.80 7.97 -12.32
C CYS A 138 4.50 7.19 -12.12
N ILE A 139 4.44 6.38 -11.09
CA ILE A 139 3.25 5.63 -10.68
C ILE A 139 2.74 6.26 -9.39
N VAL A 140 1.45 6.58 -9.34
CA VAL A 140 0.72 6.93 -8.11
C VAL A 140 -0.33 5.86 -7.83
N ASN A 141 -0.85 5.83 -6.60
CA ASN A 141 -1.75 4.76 -6.21
C ASN A 141 -3.24 5.11 -6.37
N ASP A 142 -3.56 6.36 -6.76
CA ASP A 142 -4.94 6.82 -7.00
C ASP A 142 -4.97 7.99 -7.96
N GLU A 143 -6.03 8.12 -8.77
CA GLU A 143 -6.23 9.22 -9.73
C GLU A 143 -6.26 10.59 -9.05
N SER A 144 -6.84 10.69 -7.84
CA SER A 144 -6.89 11.94 -7.08
C SER A 144 -5.52 12.47 -6.68
N ARG A 145 -4.48 11.63 -6.74
CA ARG A 145 -3.09 11.99 -6.45
C ARG A 145 -2.31 12.50 -7.66
N ILE A 146 -2.84 12.35 -8.88
CA ILE A 146 -2.16 12.83 -10.10
C ILE A 146 -1.86 14.32 -9.99
N GLY A 147 -2.88 15.14 -9.72
CA GLY A 147 -2.71 16.60 -9.58
C GLY A 147 -1.75 16.99 -8.46
N LEU A 148 -1.76 16.26 -7.34
CA LEU A 148 -0.83 16.47 -6.24
C LEU A 148 0.61 16.19 -6.66
N LEU A 149 0.85 15.10 -7.39
CA LEU A 149 2.19 14.75 -7.89
C LEU A 149 2.69 15.75 -8.94
N LEU A 150 1.86 16.10 -9.91
CA LEU A 150 2.21 17.08 -10.94
C LEU A 150 2.67 18.39 -10.31
N ASN A 151 1.90 18.89 -9.35
CA ASN A 151 2.20 20.12 -8.61
C ASN A 151 3.49 19.98 -7.79
N TYR A 152 3.63 18.90 -7.02
CA TYR A 152 4.79 18.70 -6.16
C TYR A 152 6.08 18.53 -6.95
N ALA A 153 6.06 17.75 -8.01
CA ALA A 153 7.25 17.46 -8.83
C ALA A 153 7.57 18.57 -9.85
N GLY A 154 6.60 19.43 -10.18
CA GLY A 154 6.71 20.40 -11.28
C GLY A 154 6.74 19.69 -12.64
N ILE A 155 5.84 18.70 -12.82
CA ILE A 155 5.62 17.99 -14.09
C ILE A 155 4.35 18.56 -14.73
N SER A 156 4.42 18.97 -15.99
CA SER A 156 3.27 19.52 -16.72
C SER A 156 2.49 18.47 -17.53
N ASP A 157 3.11 17.35 -17.85
CA ASP A 157 2.54 16.30 -18.68
C ASP A 157 1.97 15.16 -17.84
N ALA A 158 0.64 15.12 -17.71
CA ALA A 158 -0.08 14.08 -16.98
C ALA A 158 0.04 12.69 -17.64
N SER A 159 0.34 12.61 -18.94
CA SER A 159 0.55 11.33 -19.62
C SER A 159 1.74 10.55 -19.07
N ARG A 160 2.64 11.22 -18.35
CA ARG A 160 3.77 10.61 -17.63
C ARG A 160 3.39 10.02 -16.29
N ILE A 161 2.12 10.04 -15.89
CA ILE A 161 1.66 9.43 -14.65
C ILE A 161 0.85 8.18 -14.98
N SER A 162 1.18 7.08 -14.31
CA SER A 162 0.38 5.85 -14.28
C SER A 162 -0.29 5.72 -12.93
N VAL A 163 -1.40 5.01 -12.87
CA VAL A 163 -2.09 4.69 -11.61
C VAL A 163 -2.04 3.20 -11.37
N TYR A 164 -1.56 2.79 -10.20
CA TYR A 164 -1.64 1.42 -9.73
C TYR A 164 -2.11 1.39 -8.27
N PRO A 165 -3.22 0.70 -7.93
CA PRO A 165 -3.83 0.74 -6.60
C PRO A 165 -2.98 0.03 -5.54
N GLY A 166 -3.32 0.27 -4.26
CA GLY A 166 -2.82 -0.50 -3.14
C GLY A 166 -3.46 -1.90 -3.05
N CYS A 167 -3.54 -2.62 -4.18
CA CYS A 167 -4.23 -3.88 -4.33
C CYS A 167 -3.34 -4.90 -5.06
N PHE A 168 -3.31 -6.15 -4.58
CA PHE A 168 -2.68 -7.23 -5.34
C PHE A 168 -3.40 -7.46 -6.66
N ARG A 169 -2.65 -7.75 -7.72
CA ARG A 169 -3.19 -8.18 -9.00
C ARG A 169 -4.10 -9.40 -8.84
N GLU A 170 -3.64 -10.37 -8.07
CA GLU A 170 -4.36 -11.57 -7.70
C GLU A 170 -4.35 -11.68 -6.17
N PRO A 171 -5.48 -11.37 -5.49
CA PRO A 171 -5.54 -11.52 -4.04
C PRO A 171 -5.22 -12.95 -3.60
N PRO A 172 -4.55 -13.14 -2.46
CA PRO A 172 -4.23 -14.47 -1.96
C PRO A 172 -5.51 -15.25 -1.63
N LYS A 173 -5.38 -16.58 -1.65
CA LYS A 173 -6.49 -17.46 -1.24
C LYS A 173 -6.85 -17.20 0.23
N PRO A 174 -8.15 -17.01 0.54
CA PRO A 174 -8.60 -16.83 1.91
C PRO A 174 -8.22 -18.02 2.80
N LEU A 175 -7.84 -17.72 4.04
CA LEU A 175 -7.73 -18.74 5.09
C LEU A 175 -9.12 -19.09 5.63
N GLU A 176 -9.22 -20.25 6.24
CA GLU A 176 -10.49 -20.79 6.74
C GLU A 176 -11.02 -19.92 7.91
N ARG A 177 -12.21 -19.32 7.68
CA ARG A 177 -12.83 -18.33 8.57
C ARG A 177 -13.08 -18.87 9.97
N ALA A 178 -13.62 -20.08 10.10
CA ALA A 178 -13.95 -20.65 11.39
C ALA A 178 -12.69 -20.98 12.20
N ALA A 179 -11.62 -21.45 11.56
CA ALA A 179 -10.34 -21.69 12.23
C ALA A 179 -9.73 -20.40 12.77
N LEU A 180 -9.75 -19.32 11.97
CA LEU A 180 -9.26 -18.01 12.40
C LEU A 180 -10.07 -17.45 13.57
N ARG A 181 -11.40 -17.53 13.51
CA ARG A 181 -12.25 -17.05 14.60
C ARG A 181 -12.03 -17.83 15.89
N ARG A 182 -11.88 -19.15 15.82
CA ARG A 182 -11.49 -19.96 17.00
C ARG A 182 -10.14 -19.52 17.57
N ARG A 183 -9.13 -19.31 16.70
CA ARG A 183 -7.81 -18.78 17.13
C ARG A 183 -7.93 -17.43 17.85
N TRP A 184 -8.82 -16.57 17.40
CA TRP A 184 -9.06 -15.25 17.97
C TRP A 184 -9.98 -15.26 19.20
N GLY A 185 -10.51 -16.43 19.60
CA GLY A 185 -11.47 -16.54 20.70
C GLY A 185 -12.83 -15.93 20.39
N ILE A 186 -13.22 -15.87 19.11
CA ILE A 186 -14.45 -15.24 18.64
C ILE A 186 -15.52 -16.31 18.42
N SER A 187 -16.71 -16.10 19.00
CA SER A 187 -17.85 -16.98 18.82
C SER A 187 -18.41 -16.90 17.39
N ASP A 188 -18.98 -18.03 16.93
CA ASP A 188 -19.73 -18.07 15.67
C ASP A 188 -20.93 -17.10 15.74
N GLY A 189 -21.15 -16.34 14.70
CA GLY A 189 -22.23 -15.34 14.64
C GLY A 189 -21.91 -13.96 15.22
N ALA A 190 -20.82 -13.81 15.96
CA ALA A 190 -20.38 -12.49 16.42
C ALA A 190 -19.96 -11.58 15.27
N LEU A 191 -20.24 -10.29 15.40
CA LEU A 191 -19.77 -9.26 14.43
C LEU A 191 -18.34 -8.82 14.74
N VAL A 192 -17.46 -8.90 13.74
CA VAL A 192 -16.03 -8.66 13.88
C VAL A 192 -15.59 -7.43 13.11
N LEU A 193 -15.10 -6.43 13.82
CA LEU A 193 -14.40 -5.30 13.23
C LEU A 193 -12.94 -5.64 12.99
N GLY A 194 -12.37 -5.18 11.87
CA GLY A 194 -10.99 -5.44 11.50
C GLY A 194 -10.18 -4.19 11.26
N VAL A 195 -8.97 -4.14 11.81
CA VAL A 195 -7.94 -3.14 11.48
C VAL A 195 -6.69 -3.86 11.01
N SER A 196 -6.14 -3.44 9.87
CA SER A 196 -4.84 -3.90 9.39
C SER A 196 -3.91 -2.71 9.13
N GLY A 197 -2.64 -2.82 9.49
CA GLY A 197 -1.66 -1.76 9.35
C GLY A 197 -1.66 -0.76 10.50
N GLY A 198 -1.46 0.53 10.24
CA GLY A 198 -1.33 1.55 11.28
C GLY A 198 -2.57 1.64 12.19
N PHE A 199 -2.35 1.52 13.50
CA PHE A 199 -3.38 1.70 14.53
C PHE A 199 -2.91 2.80 15.49
N ASN A 200 -3.12 4.04 15.10
CA ASN A 200 -2.70 5.24 15.80
C ASN A 200 -3.80 6.31 15.77
N GLU A 201 -3.54 7.45 16.38
CA GLU A 201 -4.50 8.56 16.47
C GLU A 201 -4.98 9.02 15.09
N THR A 202 -4.07 9.21 14.14
CA THR A 202 -4.43 9.68 12.78
C THR A 202 -5.11 8.62 11.93
N ALA A 203 -5.03 7.35 12.33
CA ALA A 203 -5.76 6.22 11.75
C ALA A 203 -7.05 5.90 12.52
N GLY A 204 -7.51 6.81 13.38
CA GLY A 204 -8.80 6.71 14.07
C GLY A 204 -8.85 5.71 15.21
N ALA A 205 -7.71 5.33 15.83
CA ALA A 205 -7.70 4.37 16.92
C ALA A 205 -8.61 4.78 18.10
N GLY A 206 -8.62 6.07 18.47
CA GLY A 206 -9.50 6.59 19.52
C GLY A 206 -10.98 6.45 19.16
N TRP A 207 -11.38 6.82 17.96
CA TRP A 207 -12.74 6.67 17.47
C TRP A 207 -13.23 5.23 17.51
N LEU A 208 -12.37 4.32 17.02
CA LEU A 208 -12.68 2.91 16.99
C LEU A 208 -12.87 2.32 18.37
N LEU A 209 -11.94 2.61 19.29
CA LEU A 209 -12.01 2.07 20.66
C LEU A 209 -13.21 2.64 21.42
N GLU A 210 -13.57 3.92 21.20
CA GLU A 210 -14.78 4.51 21.76
C GLU A 210 -16.05 3.81 21.24
N ALA A 211 -16.15 3.61 19.93
CA ALA A 211 -17.29 2.91 19.34
C ALA A 211 -17.35 1.45 19.79
N PHE A 212 -16.22 0.76 19.89
CA PHE A 212 -16.13 -0.61 20.37
C PHE A 212 -16.59 -0.75 21.82
N CYS A 213 -16.16 0.13 22.71
CA CYS A 213 -16.57 0.08 24.12
C CYS A 213 -18.09 0.28 24.30
N LYS A 214 -18.73 1.06 23.43
CA LYS A 214 -20.18 1.31 23.46
C LYS A 214 -21.02 0.15 22.90
N ASN A 215 -20.40 -0.81 22.23
CA ASN A 215 -21.09 -1.92 21.56
C ASN A 215 -20.59 -3.27 22.12
N PRO A 216 -21.24 -3.82 23.17
CA PRO A 216 -20.74 -4.99 23.90
C PRO A 216 -20.73 -6.30 23.07
N ASP A 217 -21.49 -6.37 21.96
CA ASP A 217 -21.60 -7.55 21.12
C ASP A 217 -20.54 -7.60 20.01
N LEU A 218 -19.69 -6.56 19.92
CA LEU A 218 -18.64 -6.49 18.89
C LEU A 218 -17.36 -7.16 19.34
N TYR A 219 -16.69 -7.80 18.40
CA TYR A 219 -15.28 -8.19 18.52
C TYR A 219 -14.40 -7.30 17.65
N LEU A 220 -13.16 -7.07 18.10
CA LEU A 220 -12.18 -6.26 17.40
C LEU A 220 -10.90 -7.06 17.17
N VAL A 221 -10.50 -7.16 15.92
CA VAL A 221 -9.21 -7.76 15.51
C VAL A 221 -8.28 -6.66 15.01
N VAL A 222 -7.11 -6.52 15.61
CA VAL A 222 -6.10 -5.54 15.25
C VAL A 222 -4.82 -6.25 14.80
N GLN A 223 -4.51 -6.11 13.53
CA GLN A 223 -3.29 -6.60 12.88
C GLN A 223 -2.36 -5.42 12.60
N ALA A 224 -1.79 -4.84 13.65
CA ALA A 224 -0.93 -3.67 13.54
C ALA A 224 0.55 -4.08 13.55
N VAL A 225 1.32 -3.48 12.64
CA VAL A 225 2.78 -3.72 12.54
C VAL A 225 3.52 -3.26 13.79
N ASN A 226 3.10 -2.12 14.35
CA ASN A 226 3.59 -1.57 15.60
C ASN A 226 2.45 -0.84 16.30
N LEU A 227 2.22 -1.14 17.57
CA LEU A 227 1.27 -0.38 18.40
C LEU A 227 2.01 0.80 19.03
N PRO A 228 1.72 2.05 18.66
CA PRO A 228 2.27 3.23 19.31
C PRO A 228 1.92 3.24 20.81
N ARG A 229 2.74 3.96 21.61
CA ARG A 229 2.49 4.12 23.05
C ARG A 229 1.06 4.60 23.35
N PHE A 230 0.57 5.55 22.55
CA PHE A 230 -0.81 6.05 22.65
C PHE A 230 -1.85 4.92 22.56
N SER A 231 -1.78 4.10 21.52
CA SER A 231 -2.73 2.99 21.32
C SER A 231 -2.62 1.93 22.42
N ARG A 232 -1.40 1.62 22.87
CA ARG A 232 -1.19 0.70 24.01
C ARG A 232 -1.82 1.21 25.31
N LEU A 233 -1.71 2.51 25.57
CA LEU A 233 -2.35 3.12 26.76
C LEU A 233 -3.87 3.05 26.65
N LEU A 234 -4.45 3.43 25.51
CA LEU A 234 -5.91 3.33 25.31
C LEU A 234 -6.41 1.90 25.52
N ILE A 235 -5.76 0.92 24.90
CA ILE A 235 -6.13 -0.50 25.05
C ILE A 235 -5.97 -0.97 26.51
N GLY A 236 -4.95 -0.50 27.21
CA GLY A 236 -4.70 -0.87 28.61
C GLY A 236 -5.80 -0.43 29.58
N HIS A 237 -6.54 0.63 29.26
CA HIS A 237 -7.59 1.21 30.10
C HIS A 237 -9.01 0.97 29.57
N MET A 238 -9.18 0.28 28.43
CA MET A 238 -10.50 0.09 27.83
C MET A 238 -11.31 -1.01 28.51
N GLN A 239 -12.63 -0.84 28.54
CA GLN A 239 -13.58 -1.90 28.89
C GLN A 239 -13.76 -2.87 27.70
N GLY A 240 -14.09 -4.13 27.99
CA GLY A 240 -14.35 -5.13 26.95
C GLY A 240 -13.08 -5.67 26.29
N ARG A 241 -11.92 -5.59 26.96
CA ARG A 241 -10.63 -6.06 26.43
C ARG A 241 -10.63 -7.54 26.08
N GLU A 242 -11.47 -8.34 26.68
CA GLU A 242 -11.67 -9.79 26.39
C GLU A 242 -12.19 -10.05 24.98
N ARG A 243 -12.80 -9.04 24.36
CA ARG A 243 -13.32 -9.09 22.97
C ARG A 243 -12.35 -8.49 21.94
N LEU A 244 -11.17 -8.09 22.39
CA LEU A 244 -10.11 -7.54 21.53
C LEU A 244 -9.02 -8.59 21.32
N TYR A 245 -8.84 -8.99 20.06
CA TYR A 245 -7.67 -9.74 19.64
C TYR A 245 -6.62 -8.80 19.03
N LEU A 246 -5.43 -8.82 19.60
CA LEU A 246 -4.25 -8.16 19.04
C LEU A 246 -3.37 -9.23 18.43
N GLU A 247 -3.05 -9.12 17.15
CA GLU A 247 -2.05 -10.01 16.56
C GLU A 247 -0.71 -9.78 17.24
N PRO A 248 -0.14 -10.80 17.91
CA PRO A 248 1.06 -10.63 18.73
C PRO A 248 2.29 -10.37 17.88
N ASP A 249 2.33 -10.97 16.70
CA ASP A 249 3.45 -10.93 15.79
C ASP A 249 3.16 -10.05 14.58
N ARG A 250 4.24 -9.59 13.94
CA ARG A 250 4.12 -8.92 12.67
C ARG A 250 3.78 -9.93 11.58
N ILE A 251 2.58 -9.85 11.03
CA ILE A 251 2.18 -10.66 9.88
C ILE A 251 2.60 -10.02 8.55
N GLY A 252 2.90 -10.87 7.58
CA GLY A 252 3.25 -10.44 6.23
C GLY A 252 2.03 -9.92 5.45
N TRP A 253 2.26 -9.23 4.34
CA TRP A 253 1.21 -8.70 3.48
C TRP A 253 0.20 -9.77 3.02
N LEU A 254 0.68 -10.88 2.49
CA LEU A 254 -0.18 -11.96 1.99
C LEU A 254 -1.02 -12.59 3.10
N GLU A 255 -0.46 -12.77 4.30
CA GLU A 255 -1.18 -13.31 5.44
C GLU A 255 -2.27 -12.34 5.93
N ALA A 256 -1.95 -11.03 6.02
CA ALA A 256 -2.94 -10.02 6.39
C ALA A 256 -4.14 -10.02 5.43
N TRP A 257 -3.90 -10.17 4.13
CA TRP A 257 -4.94 -10.29 3.13
C TRP A 257 -5.73 -11.59 3.28
N ALA A 258 -5.06 -12.73 3.44
CA ALA A 258 -5.69 -14.04 3.56
C ALA A 258 -6.58 -14.17 4.81
N THR A 259 -6.27 -13.44 5.89
CA THR A 259 -7.07 -13.43 7.13
C THR A 259 -8.26 -12.46 7.08
N ALA A 260 -8.25 -11.44 6.22
CA ALA A 260 -9.27 -10.40 6.16
C ALA A 260 -10.71 -10.93 6.06
N PRO A 261 -11.05 -12.00 5.28
CA PRO A 261 -12.41 -12.52 5.18
C PRO A 261 -13.00 -13.09 6.48
N ALA A 262 -12.18 -13.33 7.49
CA ALA A 262 -12.67 -13.73 8.81
C ALA A 262 -13.26 -12.56 9.63
N MET A 263 -13.01 -11.34 9.19
CA MET A 263 -13.62 -10.11 9.70
C MET A 263 -14.93 -9.82 8.95
N ASP A 264 -15.80 -9.02 9.54
CA ASP A 264 -17.09 -8.64 8.95
C ASP A 264 -17.07 -7.22 8.40
N ILE A 265 -16.40 -6.30 9.07
CA ILE A 265 -16.30 -4.89 8.71
C ILE A 265 -14.85 -4.45 8.82
N GLY A 266 -14.29 -3.97 7.73
CA GLY A 266 -12.95 -3.39 7.69
C GLY A 266 -12.98 -1.90 8.01
N LEU A 267 -11.90 -1.39 8.60
CA LEU A 267 -11.81 0.01 8.98
C LEU A 267 -10.74 0.76 8.19
N ALA A 268 -11.14 1.83 7.51
CA ALA A 268 -10.27 2.67 6.69
C ALA A 268 -10.42 4.16 7.08
N ILE A 269 -10.05 4.48 8.32
CA ILE A 269 -10.17 5.82 8.88
C ILE A 269 -8.85 6.58 8.71
N TYR A 270 -8.94 7.81 8.21
CA TYR A 270 -7.82 8.72 7.98
C TYR A 270 -8.19 10.11 8.50
N LEU A 271 -7.65 10.49 9.67
CA LEU A 271 -7.91 11.78 10.32
C LEU A 271 -6.84 12.83 10.02
N ASN A 272 -5.73 12.43 9.38
CA ASN A 272 -4.66 13.33 9.00
C ASN A 272 -5.15 14.31 7.92
N LYS A 273 -4.84 15.60 8.09
CA LYS A 273 -5.27 16.69 7.19
C LYS A 273 -4.31 16.98 6.04
N ALA A 274 -3.16 16.30 5.98
CA ALA A 274 -2.25 16.50 4.85
C ALA A 274 -2.93 16.08 3.52
N PRO A 275 -2.67 16.79 2.41
CA PRO A 275 -3.38 16.58 1.15
C PRO A 275 -3.45 15.14 0.67
N GLN A 276 -2.36 14.38 0.80
CA GLN A 276 -2.33 12.99 0.38
C GLN A 276 -3.27 12.08 1.19
N PHE A 277 -3.52 12.39 2.50
CA PHE A 277 -4.43 11.62 3.34
C PHE A 277 -5.90 12.02 3.16
N GLN A 278 -6.15 13.19 2.54
CA GLN A 278 -7.48 13.61 2.10
C GLN A 278 -7.81 13.10 0.68
N ASN A 279 -6.81 12.53 -0.01
CA ASN A 279 -6.92 11.94 -1.34
C ASN A 279 -6.39 10.50 -1.31
N MET A 280 -6.91 9.69 -0.37
CA MET A 280 -6.48 8.30 -0.23
C MET A 280 -6.98 7.42 -1.36
N GLY A 281 -8.27 7.44 -1.66
CA GLY A 281 -8.86 6.61 -2.71
C GLY A 281 -8.37 5.16 -2.65
N ILE A 282 -8.09 4.59 -3.80
CA ILE A 282 -7.53 3.23 -3.94
C ILE A 282 -6.03 3.13 -3.60
N SER A 283 -5.40 4.22 -3.15
CA SER A 283 -4.05 4.15 -2.58
C SER A 283 -4.01 3.53 -1.19
N SER A 284 -5.17 3.42 -0.52
CA SER A 284 -5.29 2.78 0.78
C SER A 284 -5.17 1.26 0.66
N ASN A 285 -3.99 0.70 0.98
CA ASN A 285 -3.78 -0.74 0.97
C ASN A 285 -4.81 -1.49 1.83
N ARG A 286 -5.16 -0.97 3.03
CA ARG A 286 -6.17 -1.62 3.89
C ARG A 286 -7.56 -1.58 3.29
N LEU A 287 -7.95 -0.48 2.65
CA LEU A 287 -9.24 -0.37 1.98
C LEU A 287 -9.32 -1.36 0.82
N CYS A 288 -8.31 -1.36 -0.04
CA CYS A 288 -8.23 -2.29 -1.17
C CYS A 288 -8.24 -3.75 -0.72
N MET A 289 -7.50 -4.06 0.35
CA MET A 289 -7.50 -5.39 0.97
C MET A 289 -8.91 -5.83 1.37
N PHE A 290 -9.59 -5.04 2.18
CA PHE A 290 -10.92 -5.40 2.65
C PHE A 290 -11.90 -5.58 1.50
N LEU A 291 -11.97 -4.63 0.56
CA LEU A 291 -12.89 -4.71 -0.56
C LEU A 291 -12.58 -5.89 -1.49
N ALA A 292 -11.31 -6.12 -1.82
CA ALA A 292 -10.91 -7.23 -2.67
C ALA A 292 -11.12 -8.61 -2.03
N MET A 293 -11.14 -8.67 -0.70
CA MET A 293 -11.43 -9.88 0.07
C MET A 293 -12.90 -9.98 0.48
N GLY A 294 -13.80 -9.14 -0.09
CA GLY A 294 -15.23 -9.20 0.14
C GLY A 294 -15.67 -8.74 1.53
N VAL A 295 -14.92 -7.84 2.14
CA VAL A 295 -15.24 -7.25 3.45
C VAL A 295 -15.66 -5.79 3.25
N PRO A 296 -16.92 -5.42 3.57
CA PRO A 296 -17.38 -4.03 3.52
C PRO A 296 -16.65 -3.17 4.55
N VAL A 297 -16.63 -1.86 4.34
CA VAL A 297 -15.79 -0.98 5.14
C VAL A 297 -16.57 0.16 5.81
N ILE A 298 -16.06 0.60 6.97
CA ILE A 298 -16.34 1.95 7.49
C ILE A 298 -15.10 2.79 7.19
N ALA A 299 -15.29 3.89 6.48
CA ALA A 299 -14.19 4.76 6.07
C ALA A 299 -14.47 6.22 6.42
N SER A 300 -13.42 7.02 6.62
CA SER A 300 -13.58 8.46 6.81
C SER A 300 -14.18 9.13 5.57
N ARG A 301 -15.09 10.10 5.78
CA ARG A 301 -15.72 10.83 4.68
C ARG A 301 -14.70 11.73 3.98
N GLN A 302 -14.39 11.39 2.75
CA GLN A 302 -13.55 12.18 1.86
C GLN A 302 -13.96 11.95 0.39
N PRO A 303 -13.77 12.95 -0.51
CA PRO A 303 -14.23 12.85 -1.91
C PRO A 303 -13.69 11.61 -2.64
N SER A 304 -12.45 11.24 -2.41
CA SER A 304 -11.80 10.08 -3.05
C SER A 304 -12.36 8.72 -2.59
N PHE A 305 -13.22 8.69 -1.56
CA PHE A 305 -13.90 7.48 -1.08
C PHE A 305 -15.36 7.39 -1.50
N ARG A 306 -15.88 8.34 -2.30
CA ARG A 306 -17.27 8.34 -2.74
C ARG A 306 -17.72 7.02 -3.38
N PHE A 307 -16.83 6.35 -4.09
CA PHE A 307 -17.10 5.04 -4.70
C PHE A 307 -17.57 3.97 -3.70
N ILE A 308 -17.26 4.10 -2.40
CA ILE A 308 -17.75 3.19 -1.35
C ILE A 308 -19.27 3.25 -1.25
N GLU A 309 -19.84 4.46 -1.31
CA GLU A 309 -21.30 4.70 -1.33
C GLU A 309 -21.89 4.32 -2.69
N ASP A 310 -21.23 4.71 -3.80
CA ASP A 310 -21.71 4.43 -5.17
C ASP A 310 -21.82 2.91 -5.45
N TYR A 311 -20.93 2.12 -4.89
CA TYR A 311 -20.98 0.64 -4.96
C TYR A 311 -21.75 -0.01 -3.82
N ASP A 312 -22.23 0.75 -2.84
CA ASP A 312 -22.89 0.21 -1.62
C ASP A 312 -22.05 -0.89 -0.95
N CYS A 313 -20.76 -0.64 -0.80
CA CYS A 313 -19.79 -1.59 -0.23
C CYS A 313 -19.21 -1.16 1.11
N GLY A 314 -19.84 -0.18 1.75
CA GLY A 314 -19.45 0.34 3.05
C GLY A 314 -20.20 1.62 3.40
N VAL A 315 -19.77 2.26 4.48
CA VAL A 315 -20.36 3.51 5.00
C VAL A 315 -19.26 4.53 5.26
N LEU A 316 -19.49 5.78 4.83
CA LEU A 316 -18.60 6.90 5.11
C LEU A 316 -19.03 7.62 6.38
N VAL A 317 -18.10 7.84 7.31
CA VAL A 317 -18.33 8.52 8.57
C VAL A 317 -17.47 9.79 8.71
N SER A 318 -18.05 10.83 9.28
CA SER A 318 -17.41 12.12 9.52
C SER A 318 -16.86 12.26 10.94
N ASP A 319 -17.48 11.56 11.87
CA ASP A 319 -17.06 11.53 13.28
C ASP A 319 -17.42 10.20 13.98
N VAL A 320 -17.01 10.06 15.24
CA VAL A 320 -17.20 8.85 16.04
C VAL A 320 -18.69 8.55 16.33
N ARG A 321 -19.57 9.56 16.34
CA ARG A 321 -21.01 9.39 16.66
C ARG A 321 -21.74 8.60 15.57
N GLU A 322 -21.24 8.67 14.33
CA GLU A 322 -21.81 7.94 13.19
C GLU A 322 -21.41 6.44 13.16
N PHE A 323 -20.40 6.02 13.96
CA PHE A 323 -19.86 4.66 13.91
C PHE A 323 -20.89 3.59 14.28
N THR A 324 -21.65 3.77 15.35
CA THR A 324 -22.64 2.77 15.78
C THR A 324 -23.69 2.55 14.71
N ALA A 325 -24.25 3.64 14.16
CA ALA A 325 -25.22 3.54 13.06
C ALA A 325 -24.60 2.87 11.81
N ALA A 326 -23.34 3.17 11.49
CA ALA A 326 -22.64 2.55 10.37
C ALA A 326 -22.44 1.03 10.58
N ILE A 327 -22.10 0.60 11.80
CA ILE A 327 -21.98 -0.82 12.15
C ILE A 327 -23.32 -1.53 12.00
N GLU A 328 -24.41 -0.97 12.53
CA GLU A 328 -25.76 -1.50 12.43
C GLU A 328 -26.22 -1.60 10.95
N GLN A 329 -26.01 -0.54 10.17
CA GLN A 329 -26.34 -0.51 8.75
C GLN A 329 -25.63 -1.61 7.95
N ILE A 330 -24.31 -1.80 8.18
CA ILE A 330 -23.54 -2.85 7.50
C ILE A 330 -23.98 -4.22 8.01
N GLY A 331 -24.14 -4.39 9.33
CA GLY A 331 -24.54 -5.67 9.94
C GLY A 331 -25.87 -6.19 9.37
N ALA A 332 -26.88 -5.33 9.26
CA ALA A 332 -28.18 -5.66 8.70
C ALA A 332 -28.13 -6.10 7.22
N ARG A 333 -27.10 -5.67 6.47
CA ARG A 333 -26.97 -5.87 5.02
C ARG A 333 -25.69 -6.62 4.64
N LEU A 334 -25.01 -7.23 5.60
CA LEU A 334 -23.67 -7.80 5.45
C LEU A 334 -23.50 -8.71 4.22
N PRO A 335 -24.40 -9.68 3.92
CA PRO A 335 -24.25 -10.55 2.76
C PRO A 335 -24.29 -9.80 1.42
N ALA A 336 -25.13 -8.77 1.32
CA ALA A 336 -25.22 -7.93 0.11
C ALA A 336 -23.98 -7.06 -0.04
N MET A 337 -23.56 -6.39 1.03
CA MET A 337 -22.39 -5.52 1.01
C MET A 337 -21.08 -6.29 0.76
N ARG A 338 -20.97 -7.54 1.21
CA ARG A 338 -19.83 -8.41 0.85
C ARG A 338 -19.74 -8.65 -0.67
N LYS A 339 -20.86 -8.94 -1.34
CA LYS A 339 -20.92 -9.08 -2.80
C LYS A 339 -20.55 -7.77 -3.50
N ASN A 340 -21.05 -6.66 -2.97
CA ASN A 340 -20.77 -5.33 -3.49
C ASN A 340 -19.30 -4.93 -3.33
N ALA A 341 -18.64 -5.31 -2.22
CA ALA A 341 -17.21 -5.11 -2.03
C ALA A 341 -16.38 -5.83 -3.12
N LEU A 342 -16.69 -7.10 -3.40
CA LEU A 342 -16.05 -7.84 -4.50
C LEU A 342 -16.34 -7.22 -5.88
N ARG A 343 -17.57 -6.72 -6.10
CA ARG A 343 -17.92 -6.01 -7.32
C ARG A 343 -17.10 -4.71 -7.46
N CYS A 344 -17.01 -3.91 -6.40
CA CYS A 344 -16.20 -2.69 -6.36
C CYS A 344 -14.72 -2.99 -6.66
N ALA A 345 -14.15 -4.04 -6.06
CA ALA A 345 -12.78 -4.44 -6.34
C ALA A 345 -12.56 -4.77 -7.82
N ARG A 346 -13.48 -5.51 -8.43
CA ARG A 346 -13.40 -5.90 -9.83
C ARG A 346 -13.62 -4.74 -10.81
N GLU A 347 -14.61 -3.87 -10.54
CA GLU A 347 -15.09 -2.89 -11.51
C GLU A 347 -14.47 -1.50 -11.34
N TYR A 348 -14.06 -1.15 -10.11
CA TYR A 348 -13.47 0.16 -9.79
C TYR A 348 -11.97 0.08 -9.51
N ILE A 349 -11.53 -0.81 -8.60
CA ILE A 349 -10.10 -0.95 -8.29
C ILE A 349 -9.35 -1.52 -9.49
N ARG A 350 -9.89 -2.56 -10.15
CA ARG A 350 -9.40 -3.12 -11.42
C ARG A 350 -7.91 -3.45 -11.41
N ALA A 351 -7.40 -4.04 -10.34
CA ALA A 351 -5.98 -4.30 -10.20
C ALA A 351 -5.36 -5.17 -11.32
N PRO A 352 -6.04 -6.21 -11.86
CA PRO A 352 -5.52 -7.00 -12.98
C PRO A 352 -5.33 -6.17 -14.26
N GLU A 353 -6.30 -5.33 -14.63
CA GLU A 353 -6.24 -4.49 -15.83
C GLU A 353 -5.17 -3.42 -15.69
N ARG A 354 -5.07 -2.80 -14.51
CA ARG A 354 -4.03 -1.80 -14.22
C ARG A 354 -2.63 -2.45 -14.21
N ALA A 355 -2.51 -3.71 -13.79
CA ALA A 355 -1.26 -4.46 -13.90
C ALA A 355 -0.87 -4.71 -15.37
N ALA A 356 -1.84 -5.02 -16.22
CA ALA A 356 -1.60 -5.17 -17.66
C ALA A 356 -1.19 -3.84 -18.32
N GLU A 357 -1.84 -2.74 -17.97
CA GLU A 357 -1.46 -1.40 -18.42
C GLU A 357 -0.02 -1.04 -17.98
N LEU A 358 0.33 -1.33 -16.73
CA LEU A 358 1.68 -1.12 -16.20
C LEU A 358 2.72 -1.97 -16.94
N GLN A 359 2.42 -3.25 -17.19
CA GLN A 359 3.28 -4.15 -17.95
C GLN A 359 3.53 -3.61 -19.36
N GLN A 360 2.48 -3.17 -20.07
CA GLN A 360 2.60 -2.59 -21.41
C GLN A 360 3.47 -1.33 -21.38
N ARG A 361 3.27 -0.47 -20.37
CA ARG A 361 4.03 0.77 -20.25
C ARG A 361 5.52 0.52 -20.00
N ILE A 362 5.86 -0.46 -19.15
CA ILE A 362 7.24 -0.87 -18.93
C ILE A 362 7.84 -1.46 -20.22
N GLY A 363 7.09 -2.28 -20.95
CA GLY A 363 7.51 -2.83 -22.24
C GLY A 363 7.84 -1.76 -23.28
N GLY A 364 7.07 -0.67 -23.30
CA GLY A 364 7.31 0.48 -24.18
C GLY A 364 8.62 1.26 -23.90
N LEU A 365 9.28 1.03 -22.79
CA LEU A 365 10.59 1.66 -22.48
C LEU A 365 11.78 0.97 -23.18
N MET A 366 11.56 -0.16 -23.85
CA MET A 366 12.60 -0.90 -24.56
C MET A 366 12.73 -0.54 -26.05
N GLY A 367 11.77 0.20 -26.60
CA GLY A 367 11.82 0.74 -27.98
C GLY A 367 12.47 2.11 -27.96
#